data_ceebba538df6be971f25d3b1131f99ff
#
_entry.id   ceebba538df6be971f25d3b1131f99ff
#
_cell.length_a   1.000
_cell.length_b   1.000
_cell.length_c   1.000
_cell.angle_alpha   90.00
_cell.angle_beta   90.00
_cell.angle_gamma   90.00
#
_symmetry.space_group_name_H-M   'P 1'
#
loop_
_entity.id
_entity.type
_entity.pdbx_description
1 polymer ?
#
loop_
_entity_poly.entity_id
_entity_poly.type
_entity_poly.pdbx_seq_one_letter_code
_entity_poly.pdbx_strand_id
1 'polypeptide(L)'
;MLKKFEPTIIFVMKLFMFLLCATVFFLIYGQKYYFLLIPTRTSFVTLGVFVIVYMAMNIIYGGFDIGKRKSKPIIYSLVLSVLFTDIAAHFFMCIMNVTVVHNGKFVYEYPLLLLLVYVIQVFLIVLMSYACNDLYFSVKKPQNCIIITRNGEQTEDIIAKIGRYKKQYNITKVVYINQPKIFKEIDAADSVFFYNLSVSERDAFVEYCYRCKKNIYYSVELSDIVALSGNRVYFDDKSMVFSPVKGLTFEQRILKRFMDLVIAGIGLILTSPIFILTSIAIKIEDGGPVFYKQKRATYAGRAFDVIKFRSMKTEDGSIHRSVTKNDDRITRVGRIIRKFRIDELPQLVNVIKSDMSIVGPRPEMLENVEKYTKELPEFAYRQRAKAGLTGMAQIYGKYNTSPKDKLIFDLTYINQYSVWLDIKLIFRTLLVLLTPDQSTEAFEEEVNENKT
;
A
#
# COMPACT_ATOMS: atom_id res chain seq x y z
N MET A 1 33.45 3.37 -11.40
CA MET A 1 32.83 4.08 -12.55
C MET A 1 31.33 3.81 -12.65
N LEU A 2 30.85 2.59 -12.54
CA LEU A 2 29.42 2.22 -12.72
C LEU A 2 28.44 2.81 -11.67
N LYS A 3 28.86 3.07 -10.42
CA LYS A 3 28.00 3.74 -9.40
C LYS A 3 27.47 5.12 -9.86
N LYS A 4 28.20 5.82 -10.73
CA LYS A 4 27.80 7.14 -11.24
C LYS A 4 26.65 7.06 -12.25
N PHE A 5 26.46 5.90 -12.90
CA PHE A 5 25.44 5.67 -13.92
C PHE A 5 24.17 4.95 -13.39
N GLU A 6 24.09 4.67 -12.10
CA GLU A 6 22.93 3.99 -11.49
C GLU A 6 21.58 4.65 -11.83
N PRO A 7 21.41 5.98 -11.69
CA PRO A 7 20.14 6.64 -12.05
C PRO A 7 19.80 6.49 -13.53
N THR A 8 20.81 6.54 -14.40
CA THR A 8 20.66 6.38 -15.86
C THR A 8 20.21 4.97 -16.21
N ILE A 9 20.80 3.95 -15.59
CA ILE A 9 20.42 2.54 -15.80
C ILE A 9 18.96 2.32 -15.40
N ILE A 10 18.56 2.81 -14.23
CA ILE A 10 17.15 2.72 -13.76
C ILE A 10 16.23 3.46 -14.72
N PHE A 11 16.59 4.64 -15.19
CA PHE A 11 15.78 5.40 -16.15
C PHE A 11 15.60 4.63 -17.47
N VAL A 12 16.67 4.08 -18.03
CA VAL A 12 16.63 3.29 -19.26
C VAL A 12 15.76 2.05 -19.10
N MET A 13 15.86 1.35 -17.97
CA MET A 13 14.99 0.20 -17.66
C MET A 13 13.51 0.59 -17.63
N LYS A 14 13.15 1.70 -16.96
CA LYS A 14 11.78 2.22 -16.91
C LYS A 14 11.27 2.60 -18.30
N LEU A 15 12.07 3.31 -19.06
CA LEU A 15 11.72 3.71 -20.41
C LEU A 15 11.53 2.49 -21.32
N PHE A 16 12.41 1.51 -21.22
CA PHE A 16 12.31 0.28 -21.98
C PHE A 16 11.01 -0.49 -21.67
N MET A 17 10.66 -0.64 -20.38
CA MET A 17 9.40 -1.28 -19.97
C MET A 17 8.18 -0.53 -20.51
N PHE A 18 8.20 0.80 -20.45
CA PHE A 18 7.13 1.62 -21.03
C PHE A 18 7.01 1.39 -22.53
N LEU A 19 8.11 1.51 -23.27
CA LEU A 19 8.13 1.33 -24.72
C LEU A 19 7.66 -0.08 -25.11
N LEU A 20 8.09 -1.10 -24.39
CA LEU A 20 7.67 -2.48 -24.63
C LEU A 20 6.14 -2.63 -24.53
N CYS A 21 5.55 -2.15 -23.43
CA CYS A 21 4.10 -2.22 -23.24
C CYS A 21 3.32 -1.41 -24.26
N ALA A 22 3.77 -0.18 -24.55
CA ALA A 22 3.15 0.68 -25.57
C ALA A 22 3.22 0.02 -26.96
N THR A 23 4.39 -0.49 -27.35
CA THR A 23 4.58 -1.16 -28.63
C THR A 23 3.63 -2.34 -28.81
N VAL A 24 3.49 -3.20 -27.79
CA VAL A 24 2.54 -4.34 -27.85
C VAL A 24 1.10 -3.84 -28.06
N PHE A 25 0.66 -2.83 -27.31
CA PHE A 25 -0.68 -2.26 -27.47
C PHE A 25 -0.89 -1.70 -28.89
N PHE A 26 -0.01 -0.83 -29.36
CA PHE A 26 -0.17 -0.15 -30.64
C PHE A 26 0.01 -1.10 -31.84
N LEU A 27 0.91 -2.07 -31.77
CA LEU A 27 1.07 -3.05 -32.86
C LEU A 27 -0.12 -3.98 -33.01
N ILE A 28 -0.66 -4.50 -31.92
CA ILE A 28 -1.79 -5.45 -31.98
C ILE A 28 -3.07 -4.74 -32.42
N TYR A 29 -3.39 -3.59 -31.83
CA TYR A 29 -4.54 -2.80 -32.26
C TYR A 29 -4.32 -2.17 -33.65
N GLY A 30 -3.09 -1.82 -33.99
CA GLY A 30 -2.74 -1.27 -35.31
C GLY A 30 -2.98 -2.24 -36.46
N GLN A 31 -2.96 -3.56 -36.21
CA GLN A 31 -3.37 -4.55 -37.23
C GLN A 31 -4.86 -4.45 -37.62
N LYS A 32 -5.71 -3.99 -36.68
CA LYS A 32 -7.14 -3.75 -36.92
C LYS A 32 -7.42 -2.32 -37.36
N TYR A 33 -6.66 -1.38 -36.80
CA TYR A 33 -6.83 0.06 -36.99
C TYR A 33 -5.53 0.70 -37.44
N TYR A 34 -5.24 0.61 -38.73
CA TYR A 34 -3.99 1.11 -39.33
C TYR A 34 -3.69 2.57 -38.94
N PHE A 35 -4.71 3.40 -38.71
CA PHE A 35 -4.56 4.80 -38.29
C PHE A 35 -3.92 4.96 -36.90
N LEU A 36 -3.81 3.89 -36.08
CA LEU A 36 -3.05 3.93 -34.83
C LEU A 36 -1.53 3.87 -35.07
N LEU A 37 -1.09 3.33 -36.21
CA LEU A 37 0.33 3.21 -36.56
C LEU A 37 0.86 4.44 -37.31
N ILE A 38 -0.03 5.34 -37.74
CA ILE A 38 0.32 6.58 -38.43
C ILE A 38 -0.03 7.79 -37.54
N PRO A 39 0.61 8.95 -37.75
CA PRO A 39 0.34 10.16 -36.96
C PRO A 39 -1.06 10.73 -37.26
N THR A 40 -2.06 10.23 -36.58
CA THR A 40 -3.45 10.69 -36.64
C THR A 40 -3.88 11.27 -35.29
N ARG A 41 -4.98 12.01 -35.27
CA ARG A 41 -5.58 12.54 -34.04
C ARG A 41 -5.87 11.41 -33.04
N THR A 42 -6.39 10.27 -33.51
CA THR A 42 -6.69 9.11 -32.65
C THR A 42 -5.43 8.51 -32.06
N SER A 43 -4.35 8.34 -32.86
CA SER A 43 -3.09 7.79 -32.36
C SER A 43 -2.45 8.70 -31.29
N PHE A 44 -2.45 10.01 -31.49
CA PHE A 44 -1.91 10.95 -30.50
C PHE A 44 -2.69 10.99 -29.19
N VAL A 45 -4.03 11.00 -29.27
CA VAL A 45 -4.88 10.97 -28.06
C VAL A 45 -4.69 9.66 -27.31
N THR A 46 -4.74 8.52 -28.00
CA THR A 46 -4.55 7.20 -27.38
C THR A 46 -3.17 7.07 -26.73
N LEU A 47 -2.11 7.53 -27.42
CA LEU A 47 -0.75 7.53 -26.87
C LEU A 47 -0.65 8.47 -25.66
N GLY A 48 -1.24 9.67 -25.73
CA GLY A 48 -1.24 10.62 -24.61
C GLY A 48 -1.91 10.02 -23.37
N VAL A 49 -3.07 9.39 -23.53
CA VAL A 49 -3.77 8.68 -22.44
C VAL A 49 -2.91 7.54 -21.92
N PHE A 50 -2.32 6.73 -22.81
CA PHE A 50 -1.45 5.63 -22.41
C PHE A 50 -0.28 6.12 -21.54
N VAL A 51 0.43 7.18 -21.97
CA VAL A 51 1.56 7.77 -21.22
C VAL A 51 1.10 8.27 -19.85
N ILE A 52 0.04 9.10 -19.82
CA ILE A 52 -0.43 9.74 -18.58
C ILE A 52 -0.87 8.68 -17.56
N VAL A 53 -1.71 7.74 -17.99
CA VAL A 53 -2.24 6.71 -17.09
C VAL A 53 -1.14 5.74 -16.65
N TYR A 54 -0.26 5.32 -17.56
CA TYR A 54 0.89 4.47 -17.21
C TYR A 54 1.78 5.12 -16.15
N MET A 55 2.13 6.39 -16.32
CA MET A 55 2.95 7.14 -15.34
C MET A 55 2.22 7.27 -14.01
N ALA A 56 0.95 7.68 -14.02
CA ALA A 56 0.14 7.84 -12.82
C ALA A 56 0.01 6.51 -12.03
N MET A 57 -0.32 5.42 -12.71
CA MET A 57 -0.47 4.12 -12.07
C MET A 57 0.85 3.57 -11.53
N ASN A 58 1.96 3.75 -12.23
CA ASN A 58 3.28 3.35 -11.72
C ASN A 58 3.73 4.18 -10.51
N ILE A 59 3.38 5.45 -10.42
CA ILE A 59 3.60 6.28 -9.21
C ILE A 59 2.73 5.77 -8.04
N ILE A 60 1.46 5.45 -8.31
CA ILE A 60 0.53 4.93 -7.30
C ILE A 60 1.00 3.58 -6.77
N TYR A 61 1.27 2.62 -7.63
CA TYR A 61 1.63 1.26 -7.23
C TYR A 61 3.10 1.09 -6.83
N GLY A 62 3.98 2.00 -7.24
CA GLY A 62 5.42 1.91 -6.99
C GLY A 62 6.14 0.96 -7.95
N GLY A 63 5.65 0.81 -9.19
CA GLY A 63 6.30 0.02 -10.25
C GLY A 63 7.67 0.58 -10.64
N PHE A 64 7.93 1.84 -10.32
CA PHE A 64 9.22 2.51 -10.55
C PHE A 64 10.26 2.31 -9.45
N ASP A 65 9.95 1.57 -8.39
CA ASP A 65 10.87 1.32 -7.25
C ASP A 65 11.89 0.20 -7.53
N ILE A 66 12.43 0.15 -8.75
CA ILE A 66 13.47 -0.80 -9.17
C ILE A 66 14.69 -0.64 -8.26
N GLY A 67 15.24 -1.77 -7.79
CA GLY A 67 16.37 -1.79 -6.87
C GLY A 67 16.06 -1.48 -5.40
N LYS A 68 14.86 -0.96 -5.08
CA LYS A 68 14.39 -0.70 -3.72
C LYS A 68 13.50 -1.81 -3.18
N ARG A 69 12.77 -2.50 -4.07
CA ARG A 69 11.84 -3.58 -3.75
C ARG A 69 12.30 -4.91 -4.32
N LYS A 70 11.75 -6.00 -3.81
CA LYS A 70 11.90 -7.35 -4.40
C LYS A 70 11.20 -7.40 -5.76
N SER A 71 11.58 -8.34 -6.64
CA SER A 71 11.02 -8.47 -7.99
C SER A 71 9.51 -8.72 -7.99
N LYS A 72 8.99 -9.64 -7.17
CA LYS A 72 7.55 -9.97 -7.12
C LYS A 72 6.65 -8.76 -6.87
N PRO A 73 6.86 -7.92 -5.83
CA PRO A 73 6.07 -6.70 -5.63
C PRO A 73 6.13 -5.72 -6.81
N ILE A 74 7.27 -5.62 -7.51
CA ILE A 74 7.40 -4.77 -8.70
C ILE A 74 6.55 -5.33 -9.84
N ILE A 75 6.60 -6.64 -10.08
CA ILE A 75 5.78 -7.32 -11.10
C ILE A 75 4.29 -7.06 -10.86
N TYR A 76 3.78 -7.30 -9.64
CA TYR A 76 2.38 -7.02 -9.32
C TYR A 76 2.00 -5.55 -9.54
N SER A 77 2.90 -4.63 -9.18
CA SER A 77 2.70 -3.19 -9.41
C SER A 77 2.61 -2.85 -10.90
N LEU A 78 3.50 -3.39 -11.73
CA LEU A 78 3.51 -3.17 -13.18
C LEU A 78 2.31 -3.80 -13.87
N VAL A 79 1.95 -5.03 -13.50
CA VAL A 79 0.78 -5.76 -14.02
C VAL A 79 -0.51 -4.97 -13.78
N LEU A 80 -0.73 -4.47 -12.56
CA LEU A 80 -1.88 -3.61 -12.27
C LEU A 80 -1.81 -2.27 -13.01
N SER A 81 -0.63 -1.65 -13.09
CA SER A 81 -0.46 -0.38 -13.81
C SER A 81 -0.84 -0.52 -15.27
N VAL A 82 -0.40 -1.59 -15.93
CA VAL A 82 -0.71 -1.84 -17.34
C VAL A 82 -2.18 -2.18 -17.54
N LEU A 83 -2.81 -2.94 -16.64
CA LEU A 83 -4.24 -3.24 -16.70
C LEU A 83 -5.08 -1.96 -16.80
N PHE A 84 -4.87 -1.01 -15.88
CA PHE A 84 -5.61 0.26 -15.89
C PHE A 84 -5.24 1.13 -17.09
N THR A 85 -3.97 1.08 -17.51
CA THR A 85 -3.50 1.83 -18.68
C THR A 85 -4.19 1.36 -19.95
N ASP A 86 -4.22 0.04 -20.17
CA ASP A 86 -4.84 -0.57 -21.35
C ASP A 86 -6.33 -0.33 -21.41
N ILE A 87 -7.04 -0.48 -20.27
CA ILE A 87 -8.47 -0.19 -20.19
C ILE A 87 -8.74 1.27 -20.55
N ALA A 88 -7.98 2.21 -20.01
CA ALA A 88 -8.15 3.63 -20.27
C ALA A 88 -7.82 3.98 -21.74
N ALA A 89 -6.68 3.52 -22.24
CA ALA A 89 -6.26 3.78 -23.62
C ALA A 89 -7.24 3.19 -24.63
N HIS A 90 -7.71 1.96 -24.39
CA HIS A 90 -8.74 1.33 -25.21
C HIS A 90 -10.07 2.09 -25.19
N PHE A 91 -10.53 2.49 -24.01
CA PHE A 91 -11.77 3.26 -23.87
C PHE A 91 -11.71 4.59 -24.64
N PHE A 92 -10.62 5.33 -24.51
CA PHE A 92 -10.44 6.57 -25.27
C PHE A 92 -10.30 6.33 -26.77
N MET A 93 -9.65 5.25 -27.19
CA MET A 93 -9.62 4.83 -28.58
C MET A 93 -11.04 4.59 -29.11
N CYS A 94 -11.89 3.85 -28.40
CA CYS A 94 -13.28 3.64 -28.78
C CYS A 94 -14.07 4.95 -28.88
N ILE A 95 -13.85 5.91 -27.97
CA ILE A 95 -14.46 7.24 -28.06
C ILE A 95 -14.03 7.97 -29.33
N MET A 96 -12.74 7.96 -29.66
CA MET A 96 -12.22 8.60 -30.86
C MET A 96 -12.75 7.96 -32.16
N ASN A 97 -13.07 6.65 -32.13
CA ASN A 97 -13.60 5.91 -33.25
C ASN A 97 -15.10 6.15 -33.50
N VAL A 98 -15.84 6.76 -32.57
CA VAL A 98 -17.28 7.05 -32.68
C VAL A 98 -17.60 7.80 -33.97
N THR A 99 -16.82 8.82 -34.30
CA THR A 99 -17.07 9.64 -35.51
C THR A 99 -16.40 9.09 -36.77
N VAL A 100 -15.22 8.45 -36.61
CA VAL A 100 -14.38 8.02 -37.74
C VAL A 100 -14.84 6.68 -38.32
N VAL A 101 -15.27 5.74 -37.43
CA VAL A 101 -15.57 4.36 -37.82
C VAL A 101 -17.07 4.03 -37.69
N HIS A 102 -17.76 4.58 -36.70
CA HIS A 102 -19.11 4.13 -36.30
C HIS A 102 -20.23 5.13 -36.51
N ASN A 103 -20.06 6.15 -37.37
CA ASN A 103 -21.09 7.10 -37.74
C ASN A 103 -21.88 7.69 -36.54
N GLY A 104 -21.15 8.06 -35.50
CA GLY A 104 -21.72 8.68 -34.29
C GLY A 104 -22.20 7.70 -33.20
N LYS A 105 -22.07 6.40 -33.37
CA LYS A 105 -22.46 5.41 -32.36
C LYS A 105 -21.23 4.94 -31.55
N PHE A 106 -21.35 4.92 -30.21
CA PHE A 106 -20.34 4.33 -29.37
C PHE A 106 -20.39 2.78 -29.42
N VAL A 107 -19.29 2.18 -29.77
CA VAL A 107 -19.12 0.71 -29.78
C VAL A 107 -17.88 0.37 -28.97
N TYR A 108 -18.02 -0.54 -28.01
CA TYR A 108 -16.88 -1.08 -27.26
C TYR A 108 -16.24 -2.21 -28.08
N GLU A 109 -15.16 -1.85 -28.77
CA GLU A 109 -14.58 -2.68 -29.83
C GLU A 109 -13.60 -3.72 -29.29
N TYR A 110 -13.73 -4.95 -29.77
CA TYR A 110 -12.76 -6.03 -29.56
C TYR A 110 -12.24 -6.24 -28.12
N PRO A 111 -13.11 -6.49 -27.11
CA PRO A 111 -12.66 -6.69 -25.71
C PRO A 111 -11.76 -7.92 -25.55
N LEU A 112 -11.90 -8.95 -26.39
CA LEU A 112 -11.01 -10.12 -26.38
C LEU A 112 -9.60 -9.77 -26.87
N LEU A 113 -9.45 -8.79 -27.77
CA LEU A 113 -8.15 -8.32 -28.22
C LEU A 113 -7.43 -7.57 -27.09
N LEU A 114 -8.19 -6.81 -26.27
CA LEU A 114 -7.66 -6.17 -25.07
C LEU A 114 -7.08 -7.19 -24.08
N LEU A 115 -7.79 -8.30 -23.87
CA LEU A 115 -7.32 -9.39 -23.03
C LEU A 115 -6.03 -10.02 -23.60
N LEU A 116 -5.96 -10.22 -24.93
CA LEU A 116 -4.75 -10.75 -25.58
C LEU A 116 -3.54 -9.81 -25.38
N VAL A 117 -3.72 -8.51 -25.62
CA VAL A 117 -2.70 -7.47 -25.39
C VAL A 117 -2.19 -7.57 -23.96
N TYR A 118 -3.11 -7.57 -23.00
CA TYR A 118 -2.78 -7.62 -21.58
C TYR A 118 -2.00 -8.91 -21.22
N VAL A 119 -2.42 -10.07 -21.68
CA VAL A 119 -1.72 -11.35 -21.41
C VAL A 119 -0.29 -11.31 -21.94
N ILE A 120 -0.08 -10.81 -23.17
CA ILE A 120 1.27 -10.68 -23.76
C ILE A 120 2.12 -9.70 -22.93
N GLN A 121 1.56 -8.56 -22.55
CA GLN A 121 2.28 -7.58 -21.73
C GLN A 121 2.63 -8.15 -20.35
N VAL A 122 1.72 -8.87 -19.69
CA VAL A 122 2.01 -9.55 -18.40
C VAL A 122 3.17 -10.52 -18.54
N PHE A 123 3.17 -11.36 -19.58
CA PHE A 123 4.28 -12.27 -19.85
C PHE A 123 5.62 -11.52 -20.01
N LEU A 124 5.64 -10.46 -20.81
CA LEU A 124 6.83 -9.65 -21.03
C LEU A 124 7.28 -8.92 -19.77
N ILE A 125 6.34 -8.38 -18.97
CA ILE A 125 6.62 -7.73 -17.69
C ILE A 125 7.31 -8.71 -16.74
N VAL A 126 6.82 -9.92 -16.62
CA VAL A 126 7.42 -10.95 -15.75
C VAL A 126 8.85 -11.23 -16.20
N LEU A 127 9.04 -11.57 -17.49
CA LEU A 127 10.35 -11.88 -18.05
C LEU A 127 11.36 -10.73 -17.84
N MET A 128 10.95 -9.53 -18.22
CA MET A 128 11.82 -8.35 -18.18
C MET A 128 12.09 -7.86 -16.76
N SER A 129 11.13 -7.98 -15.86
CA SER A 129 11.35 -7.58 -14.45
C SER A 129 12.41 -8.44 -13.77
N TYR A 130 12.44 -9.75 -14.03
CA TYR A 130 13.51 -10.61 -13.52
C TYR A 130 14.85 -10.28 -14.18
N ALA A 131 14.89 -10.14 -15.52
CA ALA A 131 16.12 -9.80 -16.25
C ALA A 131 16.69 -8.44 -15.81
N CYS A 132 15.86 -7.40 -15.73
CA CYS A 132 16.27 -6.07 -15.27
C CYS A 132 16.76 -6.08 -13.82
N ASN A 133 16.10 -6.84 -12.94
CA ASN A 133 16.48 -6.93 -11.55
C ASN A 133 17.83 -7.66 -11.37
N ASP A 134 18.05 -8.74 -12.11
CA ASP A 134 19.33 -9.46 -12.06
C ASP A 134 20.46 -8.63 -12.67
N LEU A 135 20.21 -7.94 -13.78
CA LEU A 135 21.16 -6.99 -14.36
C LEU A 135 21.50 -5.85 -13.38
N TYR A 136 20.50 -5.28 -12.71
CA TYR A 136 20.72 -4.23 -11.73
C TYR A 136 21.61 -4.68 -10.58
N PHE A 137 21.31 -5.86 -9.97
CA PHE A 137 22.08 -6.37 -8.83
C PHE A 137 23.41 -7.02 -9.23
N SER A 138 23.65 -7.32 -10.50
CA SER A 138 24.98 -7.70 -10.98
C SER A 138 25.94 -6.49 -10.98
N VAL A 139 25.40 -5.29 -11.20
CA VAL A 139 26.17 -4.04 -11.26
C VAL A 139 26.30 -3.39 -9.86
N LYS A 140 25.24 -3.45 -9.05
CA LYS A 140 25.18 -2.81 -7.73
C LYS A 140 25.43 -3.80 -6.61
N LYS A 141 26.58 -3.63 -5.93
CA LYS A 141 26.87 -4.37 -4.69
C LYS A 141 25.94 -3.89 -3.54
N PRO A 142 25.58 -4.79 -2.60
CA PRO A 142 24.87 -4.38 -1.40
C PRO A 142 25.61 -3.27 -0.64
N GLN A 143 24.86 -2.34 -0.07
CA GLN A 143 25.43 -1.29 0.79
C GLN A 143 25.83 -1.89 2.13
N ASN A 144 27.04 -1.62 2.60
CA ASN A 144 27.45 -1.97 3.94
C ASN A 144 26.74 -1.06 4.94
N CYS A 145 26.03 -1.68 5.86
CA CYS A 145 25.15 -0.99 6.81
C CYS A 145 25.52 -1.32 8.23
N ILE A 146 25.45 -0.33 9.11
CA ILE A 146 25.49 -0.53 10.55
C ILE A 146 24.17 -0.15 11.17
N ILE A 147 23.82 -0.80 12.29
CA ILE A 147 22.65 -0.46 13.10
C ILE A 147 23.16 0.17 14.37
N ILE A 148 22.71 1.38 14.68
CA ILE A 148 23.00 2.08 15.93
C ILE A 148 21.75 2.02 16.81
N THR A 149 21.88 1.51 18.02
CA THR A 149 20.79 1.31 18.98
C THR A 149 21.22 1.59 20.40
N ARG A 150 20.23 1.78 21.30
CA ARG A 150 20.49 1.90 22.74
C ARG A 150 20.68 0.54 23.40
N ASN A 151 19.79 -0.44 23.14
CA ASN A 151 19.76 -1.76 23.77
C ASN A 151 19.66 -2.87 22.73
N GLY A 152 20.25 -4.03 23.04
CA GLY A 152 20.27 -5.20 22.14
C GLY A 152 18.95 -5.98 22.03
N GLU A 153 18.06 -5.87 23.02
CA GLU A 153 16.87 -6.75 23.18
C GLU A 153 15.85 -6.70 22.05
N GLN A 154 15.83 -5.65 21.22
CA GLN A 154 14.88 -5.51 20.12
C GLN A 154 15.54 -5.46 18.73
N THR A 155 16.85 -5.68 18.65
CA THR A 155 17.59 -5.55 17.39
C THR A 155 17.41 -6.76 16.48
N GLU A 156 17.07 -7.93 16.98
CA GLU A 156 16.86 -9.14 16.16
C GLU A 156 15.75 -8.98 15.16
N ASP A 157 14.64 -8.36 15.55
CA ASP A 157 13.50 -8.10 14.65
C ASP A 157 13.90 -7.19 13.48
N ILE A 158 14.59 -6.08 13.73
CA ILE A 158 15.03 -5.16 12.66
C ILE A 158 16.11 -5.80 11.78
N ILE A 159 17.03 -6.59 12.36
CA ILE A 159 18.02 -7.34 11.60
C ILE A 159 17.34 -8.35 10.67
N ALA A 160 16.36 -9.11 11.17
CA ALA A 160 15.59 -10.05 10.38
C ALA A 160 14.81 -9.35 9.25
N LYS A 161 14.19 -8.20 9.53
CA LYS A 161 13.46 -7.39 8.54
C LYS A 161 14.38 -6.83 7.45
N ILE A 162 15.53 -6.24 7.80
CA ILE A 162 16.52 -5.74 6.83
C ILE A 162 17.17 -6.92 6.10
N GLY A 163 17.46 -8.01 6.78
CA GLY A 163 18.05 -9.23 6.23
C GLY A 163 17.22 -9.87 5.09
N ARG A 164 15.91 -9.57 4.99
CA ARG A 164 15.07 -9.95 3.85
C ARG A 164 15.46 -9.21 2.55
N TYR A 165 16.27 -8.16 2.64
CA TYR A 165 16.74 -7.32 1.52
C TYR A 165 18.25 -7.46 1.29
N LYS A 166 18.78 -8.71 1.35
CA LYS A 166 20.22 -9.03 1.24
C LYS A 166 20.89 -8.52 -0.04
N LYS A 167 20.13 -8.37 -1.12
CA LYS A 167 20.67 -7.80 -2.38
C LYS A 167 20.90 -6.29 -2.28
N GLN A 168 20.19 -5.59 -1.36
CA GLN A 168 20.30 -4.14 -1.16
C GLN A 168 21.22 -3.76 -0.01
N TYR A 169 21.12 -4.47 1.13
CA TYR A 169 21.76 -4.13 2.38
C TYR A 169 22.53 -5.31 2.93
N ASN A 170 23.76 -5.04 3.36
CA ASN A 170 24.63 -5.97 4.08
C ASN A 170 24.89 -5.40 5.48
N ILE A 171 24.24 -5.96 6.51
CA ILE A 171 24.45 -5.53 7.90
C ILE A 171 25.79 -6.07 8.34
N THR A 172 26.75 -5.17 8.57
CA THR A 172 28.11 -5.53 8.98
C THR A 172 28.25 -5.58 10.49
N LYS A 173 27.54 -4.71 11.22
CA LYS A 173 27.69 -4.58 12.66
C LYS A 173 26.49 -3.92 13.32
N VAL A 174 26.20 -4.31 14.57
CA VAL A 174 25.34 -3.58 15.50
C VAL A 174 26.22 -2.83 16.48
N VAL A 175 26.00 -1.54 16.65
CA VAL A 175 26.80 -0.62 17.46
C VAL A 175 25.88 0.02 18.50
N TYR A 176 26.34 0.06 19.75
CA TYR A 176 25.60 0.70 20.83
C TYR A 176 26.05 2.15 21.01
N ILE A 177 25.08 3.03 21.34
CA ILE A 177 25.28 4.48 21.46
C ILE A 177 26.44 4.88 22.37
N ASN A 178 26.75 4.05 23.38
CA ASN A 178 27.81 4.32 24.37
C ASN A 178 29.20 3.83 23.97
N GLN A 179 29.38 3.29 22.76
CA GLN A 179 30.67 2.77 22.31
C GLN A 179 31.64 3.89 21.91
N PRO A 180 32.88 3.90 22.41
CA PRO A 180 33.81 5.03 22.19
C PRO A 180 34.28 5.19 20.72
N LYS A 181 34.08 4.18 19.87
CA LYS A 181 34.53 4.19 18.46
C LYS A 181 33.39 4.34 17.44
N ILE A 182 32.20 4.80 17.87
CA ILE A 182 31.00 4.85 17.03
C ILE A 182 31.20 5.61 15.73
N PHE A 183 31.89 6.75 15.77
CA PHE A 183 32.16 7.58 14.58
C PHE A 183 33.04 6.88 13.55
N LYS A 184 34.02 6.05 14.01
CA LYS A 184 34.84 5.23 13.07
C LYS A 184 34.01 4.16 12.37
N GLU A 185 33.04 3.58 13.07
CA GLU A 185 32.12 2.59 12.49
C GLU A 185 31.17 3.25 11.47
N ILE A 186 30.71 4.48 11.74
CA ILE A 186 29.93 5.27 10.78
C ILE A 186 30.75 5.56 9.52
N ASP A 187 32.02 5.94 9.66
CA ASP A 187 32.91 6.24 8.52
C ASP A 187 33.11 5.02 7.61
N ALA A 188 33.18 3.82 8.18
CA ALA A 188 33.35 2.58 7.45
C ALA A 188 32.08 2.08 6.72
N ALA A 189 30.91 2.57 7.11
CA ALA A 189 29.61 2.17 6.54
C ALA A 189 29.20 3.05 5.34
N ASP A 190 28.41 2.51 4.42
CA ASP A 190 27.73 3.27 3.37
C ASP A 190 26.41 3.88 3.88
N SER A 191 25.74 3.19 4.79
CA SER A 191 24.43 3.56 5.34
C SER A 191 24.33 3.25 6.83
N VAL A 192 23.60 4.09 7.56
CA VAL A 192 23.41 3.96 9.02
C VAL A 192 21.93 3.85 9.33
N PHE A 193 21.56 2.83 10.10
CA PHE A 193 20.22 2.63 10.61
C PHE A 193 20.16 2.99 12.09
N PHE A 194 19.40 4.02 12.43
CA PHE A 194 19.11 4.40 13.81
C PHE A 194 17.83 3.70 14.25
N TYR A 195 17.94 2.82 15.22
CA TYR A 195 16.82 2.03 15.68
C TYR A 195 16.67 2.17 17.20
N ASN A 196 15.43 2.44 17.64
CA ASN A 196 15.09 2.61 19.05
C ASN A 196 15.95 3.67 19.78
N LEU A 197 16.19 4.80 19.10
CA LEU A 197 16.83 5.99 19.64
C LEU A 197 15.82 7.14 19.70
N SER A 198 15.89 7.93 20.79
CA SER A 198 15.14 9.18 20.88
C SER A 198 15.65 10.21 19.86
N VAL A 199 14.83 11.22 19.58
CA VAL A 199 15.22 12.31 18.66
C VAL A 199 16.51 12.97 19.08
N SER A 200 16.63 13.32 20.38
CA SER A 200 17.84 13.97 20.93
C SER A 200 19.11 13.12 20.81
N GLU A 201 18.99 11.81 20.93
CA GLU A 201 20.15 10.90 20.80
C GLU A 201 20.63 10.77 19.37
N ARG A 202 19.72 10.76 18.40
CA ARG A 202 20.08 10.58 17.00
C ARG A 202 20.60 11.87 16.34
N ASP A 203 20.19 13.06 16.82
CA ASP A 203 20.48 14.33 16.14
C ASP A 203 21.98 14.57 15.94
N ALA A 204 22.82 14.31 16.95
CA ALA A 204 24.27 14.43 16.81
C ALA A 204 24.85 13.49 15.76
N PHE A 205 24.31 12.25 15.65
CA PHE A 205 24.74 11.28 14.65
C PHE A 205 24.22 11.61 13.26
N VAL A 206 23.00 12.15 13.17
CA VAL A 206 22.40 12.61 11.91
C VAL A 206 23.26 13.72 11.31
N GLU A 207 23.67 14.71 12.11
CA GLU A 207 24.56 15.80 11.67
C GLU A 207 25.91 15.25 11.17
N TYR A 208 26.52 14.32 11.92
CA TYR A 208 27.77 13.69 11.51
C TYR A 208 27.62 12.92 10.20
N CYS A 209 26.59 12.09 10.08
CA CYS A 209 26.30 11.33 8.86
C CYS A 209 26.06 12.24 7.66
N TYR A 210 25.33 13.36 7.84
CA TYR A 210 25.08 14.35 6.80
C TYR A 210 26.41 14.96 6.29
N ARG A 211 27.28 15.35 7.22
CA ARG A 211 28.62 15.88 6.90
C ARG A 211 29.48 14.86 6.13
N CYS A 212 29.42 13.58 6.52
CA CYS A 212 30.15 12.48 5.88
C CYS A 212 29.44 11.89 4.66
N LYS A 213 28.31 12.46 4.22
CA LYS A 213 27.49 12.02 3.07
C LYS A 213 27.06 10.54 3.17
N LYS A 214 26.70 10.07 4.36
CA LYS A 214 26.18 8.73 4.59
C LYS A 214 24.66 8.71 4.42
N ASN A 215 24.11 7.60 3.91
CA ASN A 215 22.67 7.42 3.91
C ASN A 215 22.15 7.13 5.31
N ILE A 216 21.01 7.71 5.67
CA ILE A 216 20.44 7.63 7.00
C ILE A 216 19.06 6.99 6.92
N TYR A 217 18.82 6.00 7.78
CA TYR A 217 17.52 5.40 8.02
C TYR A 217 17.21 5.48 9.51
N TYR A 218 16.00 5.87 9.88
CA TYR A 218 15.61 5.90 11.29
C TYR A 218 14.14 5.53 11.49
N SER A 219 13.83 4.96 12.66
CA SER A 219 12.45 4.72 13.07
C SER A 219 11.74 6.03 13.32
N VAL A 220 10.57 6.20 12.69
CA VAL A 220 9.78 7.44 12.76
C VAL A 220 9.12 7.54 14.14
N GLU A 221 9.27 8.69 14.79
CA GLU A 221 8.60 9.05 16.03
C GLU A 221 7.46 10.06 15.77
N LEU A 222 6.61 10.29 16.78
CA LEU A 222 5.47 11.21 16.66
C LEU A 222 5.90 12.64 16.27
N SER A 223 6.99 13.12 16.83
CA SER A 223 7.57 14.44 16.51
C SER A 223 8.00 14.55 15.04
N ASP A 224 8.51 13.45 14.47
CA ASP A 224 8.89 13.41 13.06
C ASP A 224 7.66 13.53 12.16
N ILE A 225 6.55 12.85 12.51
CA ILE A 225 5.30 12.97 11.75
C ILE A 225 4.81 14.40 11.73
N VAL A 226 4.84 15.08 12.89
CA VAL A 226 4.43 16.49 13.01
C VAL A 226 5.33 17.38 12.16
N ALA A 227 6.64 17.18 12.21
CA ALA A 227 7.61 17.96 11.44
C ALA A 227 7.48 17.73 9.92
N LEU A 228 7.32 16.46 9.49
CA LEU A 228 7.21 16.08 8.08
C LEU A 228 5.87 16.47 7.43
N SER A 229 4.81 16.65 8.22
CA SER A 229 3.49 17.07 7.73
C SER A 229 3.30 18.60 7.77
N GLY A 230 4.22 19.31 8.38
CA GLY A 230 4.17 20.78 8.48
C GLY A 230 4.60 21.48 7.19
N ASN A 231 4.04 22.66 6.98
CA ASN A 231 4.44 23.58 5.92
C ASN A 231 5.53 24.53 6.41
N ARG A 232 6.52 24.82 5.58
CA ARG A 232 7.50 25.87 5.89
C ARG A 232 6.83 27.23 5.79
N VAL A 233 6.95 28.03 6.85
CA VAL A 233 6.50 29.41 6.93
C VAL A 233 7.71 30.29 7.22
N TYR A 234 7.78 31.43 6.57
CA TYR A 234 8.88 32.36 6.73
C TYR A 234 8.38 33.61 7.47
N PHE A 235 9.04 33.94 8.55
CA PHE A 235 8.86 35.18 9.29
C PHE A 235 10.14 36.01 9.08
N ASP A 236 10.10 36.89 8.09
CA ASP A 236 11.25 37.57 7.52
C ASP A 236 12.37 36.58 7.12
N ASP A 237 13.49 36.59 7.83
CA ASP A 237 14.65 35.72 7.63
C ASP A 237 14.58 34.38 8.37
N LYS A 238 13.54 34.15 9.17
CA LYS A 238 13.38 32.93 9.99
C LYS A 238 12.46 31.92 9.32
N SER A 239 13.00 30.73 9.07
CA SER A 239 12.23 29.58 8.59
C SER A 239 11.68 28.81 9.77
N MET A 240 10.36 28.62 9.83
CA MET A 240 9.67 27.82 10.84
C MET A 240 8.79 26.76 10.18
N VAL A 241 8.49 25.69 10.92
CA VAL A 241 7.55 24.66 10.46
C VAL A 241 6.20 24.92 11.15
N PHE A 242 5.19 25.21 10.37
CA PHE A 242 3.80 25.30 10.83
C PHE A 242 3.10 23.96 10.58
N SER A 243 2.80 23.22 11.63
CA SER A 243 2.02 21.99 11.57
C SER A 243 0.65 22.19 12.22
N PRO A 244 -0.42 22.35 11.42
CA PRO A 244 -1.75 22.51 11.98
C PRO A 244 -2.21 21.20 12.61
N VAL A 245 -2.50 21.21 13.90
CA VAL A 245 -3.11 20.07 14.62
C VAL A 245 -4.62 20.02 14.35
N LYS A 246 -5.06 20.39 13.17
CA LYS A 246 -6.48 20.44 12.80
C LYS A 246 -6.88 19.16 12.07
N GLY A 247 -8.11 18.71 12.29
CA GLY A 247 -8.74 17.71 11.42
C GLY A 247 -8.97 18.29 10.02
N LEU A 248 -9.64 17.51 9.17
CA LEU A 248 -9.98 17.90 7.81
C LEU A 248 -10.72 19.25 7.77
N THR A 249 -10.40 20.11 6.80
CA THR A 249 -11.18 21.34 6.53
C THR A 249 -12.60 20.98 6.13
N PHE A 250 -13.49 21.97 6.11
CA PHE A 250 -14.88 21.76 5.70
C PHE A 250 -14.98 21.22 4.27
N GLU A 251 -14.23 21.81 3.35
CA GLU A 251 -14.16 21.41 1.94
C GLU A 251 -13.62 19.98 1.79
N GLN A 252 -12.57 19.65 2.51
CA GLN A 252 -12.00 18.30 2.54
C GLN A 252 -13.01 17.28 3.05
N ARG A 253 -13.81 17.62 4.07
CA ARG A 253 -14.85 16.73 4.60
C ARG A 253 -15.96 16.46 3.61
N ILE A 254 -16.42 17.53 2.90
CA ILE A 254 -17.45 17.39 1.86
C ILE A 254 -16.93 16.50 0.73
N LEU A 255 -15.75 16.81 0.19
CA LEU A 255 -15.17 16.08 -0.92
C LEU A 255 -14.90 14.62 -0.56
N LYS A 256 -14.34 14.39 0.62
CA LYS A 256 -14.15 13.02 1.14
C LYS A 256 -15.46 12.28 1.26
N ARG A 257 -16.51 12.90 1.82
CA ARG A 257 -17.81 12.28 1.96
C ARG A 257 -18.46 11.96 0.62
N PHE A 258 -18.35 12.85 -0.35
CA PHE A 258 -18.81 12.61 -1.71
C PHE A 258 -18.10 11.39 -2.34
N MET A 259 -16.77 11.35 -2.25
CA MET A 259 -15.99 10.20 -2.72
C MET A 259 -16.38 8.89 -2.01
N ASP A 260 -16.54 8.92 -0.69
CA ASP A 260 -16.96 7.76 0.09
C ASP A 260 -18.30 7.20 -0.39
N LEU A 261 -19.27 8.08 -0.63
CA LEU A 261 -20.61 7.69 -1.12
C LEU A 261 -20.57 7.12 -2.53
N VAL A 262 -19.85 7.78 -3.43
CA VAL A 262 -19.74 7.34 -4.83
C VAL A 262 -19.05 5.96 -4.89
N ILE A 263 -17.92 5.80 -4.21
CA ILE A 263 -17.16 4.56 -4.24
C ILE A 263 -17.93 3.43 -3.54
N ALA A 264 -18.53 3.70 -2.38
CA ALA A 264 -19.33 2.70 -1.68
C ALA A 264 -20.59 2.30 -2.47
N GLY A 265 -21.27 3.25 -3.10
CA GLY A 265 -22.44 2.99 -3.94
C GLY A 265 -22.09 2.15 -5.17
N ILE A 266 -21.07 2.54 -5.92
CA ILE A 266 -20.58 1.75 -7.07
C ILE A 266 -20.10 0.37 -6.60
N GLY A 267 -19.35 0.33 -5.48
CA GLY A 267 -18.87 -0.93 -4.90
C GLY A 267 -20.01 -1.89 -4.56
N LEU A 268 -21.08 -1.42 -3.92
CA LEU A 268 -22.25 -2.26 -3.62
C LEU A 268 -22.97 -2.76 -4.85
N ILE A 269 -23.13 -1.90 -5.88
CA ILE A 269 -23.76 -2.30 -7.14
C ILE A 269 -22.92 -3.40 -7.83
N LEU A 270 -21.62 -3.17 -7.99
CA LEU A 270 -20.72 -4.12 -8.66
C LEU A 270 -20.56 -5.44 -7.89
N THR A 271 -20.57 -5.38 -6.56
CA THR A 271 -20.41 -6.59 -5.73
C THR A 271 -21.75 -7.24 -5.34
N SER A 272 -22.89 -6.70 -5.77
CA SER A 272 -24.23 -7.24 -5.45
C SER A 272 -24.41 -8.73 -5.81
N PRO A 273 -23.93 -9.25 -6.96
CA PRO A 273 -24.00 -10.69 -7.24
C PRO A 273 -23.20 -11.51 -6.21
N ILE A 274 -22.02 -11.04 -5.81
CA ILE A 274 -21.18 -11.70 -4.80
C ILE A 274 -21.88 -11.69 -3.44
N PHE A 275 -22.56 -10.58 -3.09
CA PHE A 275 -23.36 -10.46 -1.87
C PHE A 275 -24.46 -11.54 -1.81
N ILE A 276 -25.22 -11.68 -2.90
CA ILE A 276 -26.31 -12.66 -2.99
C ILE A 276 -25.76 -14.07 -2.88
N LEU A 277 -24.77 -14.42 -3.68
CA LEU A 277 -24.15 -15.74 -3.69
C LEU A 277 -23.56 -16.12 -2.31
N THR A 278 -22.84 -15.18 -1.69
CA THR A 278 -22.25 -15.39 -0.35
C THR A 278 -23.35 -15.57 0.70
N SER A 279 -24.43 -14.77 0.65
CA SER A 279 -25.57 -14.89 1.58
C SER A 279 -26.25 -16.24 1.47
N ILE A 280 -26.47 -16.72 0.25
CA ILE A 280 -27.06 -18.04 0.00
C ILE A 280 -26.11 -19.14 0.49
N ALA A 281 -24.82 -19.06 0.20
CA ALA A 281 -23.82 -20.05 0.61
C ALA A 281 -23.76 -20.19 2.15
N ILE A 282 -23.75 -19.06 2.89
CA ILE A 282 -23.77 -19.07 4.38
C ILE A 282 -25.08 -19.71 4.90
N LYS A 283 -26.23 -19.41 4.27
CA LYS A 283 -27.51 -19.97 4.69
C LYS A 283 -27.60 -21.47 4.44
N ILE A 284 -27.03 -21.97 3.33
CA ILE A 284 -27.02 -23.40 3.01
C ILE A 284 -26.08 -24.16 3.94
N GLU A 285 -24.95 -23.56 4.38
CA GLU A 285 -23.96 -24.27 5.18
C GLU A 285 -24.47 -24.66 6.57
N ASP A 286 -25.16 -23.75 7.28
CA ASP A 286 -25.58 -23.99 8.66
C ASP A 286 -26.89 -23.29 9.08
N GLY A 287 -27.62 -22.66 8.16
CA GLY A 287 -28.91 -22.00 8.42
C GLY A 287 -28.86 -20.72 9.25
N GLY A 288 -27.71 -20.38 9.82
CA GLY A 288 -27.56 -19.27 10.76
C GLY A 288 -27.65 -17.86 10.13
N PRO A 289 -27.38 -16.78 10.86
CA PRO A 289 -27.45 -15.40 10.37
C PRO A 289 -26.36 -15.17 9.33
N VAL A 290 -26.69 -14.42 8.26
CA VAL A 290 -25.76 -14.07 7.16
C VAL A 290 -24.72 -13.06 7.64
N PHE A 291 -25.13 -12.10 8.46
CA PHE A 291 -24.27 -11.01 8.92
C PHE A 291 -23.89 -11.20 10.39
N TYR A 292 -22.64 -10.81 10.65
CA TYR A 292 -22.08 -10.68 11.99
C TYR A 292 -21.82 -9.20 12.26
N LYS A 293 -22.13 -8.75 13.48
CA LYS A 293 -21.89 -7.38 13.94
C LYS A 293 -20.91 -7.36 15.10
N GLN A 294 -20.00 -6.41 15.11
CA GLN A 294 -19.04 -6.26 16.20
C GLN A 294 -18.80 -4.78 16.51
N LYS A 295 -18.84 -4.44 17.79
CA LYS A 295 -18.58 -3.06 18.25
C LYS A 295 -17.14 -2.66 18.03
N ARG A 296 -16.93 -1.51 17.39
CA ARG A 296 -15.64 -0.94 17.07
C ARG A 296 -15.64 0.56 17.34
N ALA A 297 -14.44 1.14 17.51
CA ALA A 297 -14.26 2.58 17.66
C ALA A 297 -14.10 3.27 16.32
N THR A 298 -14.68 4.47 16.19
CA THR A 298 -14.51 5.39 15.07
C THR A 298 -14.16 6.79 15.55
N TYR A 299 -14.44 7.83 14.76
CA TYR A 299 -14.17 9.23 15.06
C TYR A 299 -14.61 9.62 16.48
N ALA A 300 -13.74 10.34 17.19
CA ALA A 300 -13.92 10.80 18.56
C ALA A 300 -14.25 9.68 19.59
N GLY A 301 -13.81 8.45 19.32
CA GLY A 301 -14.07 7.30 20.22
C GLY A 301 -15.49 6.75 20.14
N ARG A 302 -16.34 7.23 19.23
CA ARG A 302 -17.71 6.75 19.09
C ARG A 302 -17.73 5.26 18.73
N ALA A 303 -18.50 4.48 19.48
CA ALA A 303 -18.74 3.08 19.18
C ALA A 303 -19.75 2.93 18.03
N PHE A 304 -19.55 1.97 17.14
CA PHE A 304 -20.47 1.58 16.09
C PHE A 304 -20.36 0.08 15.80
N ASP A 305 -21.35 -0.48 15.14
CA ASP A 305 -21.37 -1.89 14.76
C ASP A 305 -20.79 -2.07 13.35
N VAL A 306 -19.60 -2.64 13.26
CA VAL A 306 -19.03 -3.10 11.98
C VAL A 306 -19.84 -4.31 11.49
N ILE A 307 -20.31 -4.24 10.25
CA ILE A 307 -21.08 -5.30 9.62
C ILE A 307 -20.14 -6.15 8.75
N LYS A 308 -20.13 -7.46 8.95
CA LYS A 308 -19.37 -8.43 8.15
C LYS A 308 -20.24 -9.61 7.74
N PHE A 309 -19.86 -10.33 6.71
CA PHE A 309 -20.40 -11.68 6.52
C PHE A 309 -19.91 -12.59 7.64
N ARG A 310 -20.81 -13.45 8.12
CA ARG A 310 -20.43 -14.45 9.11
C ARG A 310 -19.53 -15.49 8.49
N SER A 311 -18.37 -15.67 9.07
CA SER A 311 -17.33 -16.61 8.62
C SER A 311 -16.97 -17.67 9.66
N MET A 312 -17.63 -17.62 10.82
CA MET A 312 -17.38 -18.53 11.94
C MET A 312 -18.72 -19.03 12.50
N LYS A 313 -18.71 -20.24 13.09
CA LYS A 313 -19.85 -20.77 13.82
C LYS A 313 -20.21 -19.88 15.00
N THR A 314 -21.49 -19.71 15.27
CA THR A 314 -21.96 -19.04 16.47
C THR A 314 -21.90 -20.06 17.61
N GLU A 315 -20.92 -19.93 18.48
CA GLU A 315 -20.89 -20.65 19.75
C GLU A 315 -21.48 -19.76 20.85
N ASP A 316 -22.37 -20.33 21.66
CA ASP A 316 -22.92 -19.66 22.81
C ASP A 316 -21.83 -19.40 23.85
N GLY A 317 -21.51 -18.12 24.08
CA GLY A 317 -20.83 -17.63 25.28
C GLY A 317 -19.32 -17.79 25.34
N SER A 318 -18.61 -18.24 24.31
CA SER A 318 -17.16 -18.37 24.38
C SER A 318 -16.43 -17.07 24.01
N ILE A 319 -15.86 -16.50 25.02
CA ILE A 319 -14.63 -15.69 25.11
C ILE A 319 -14.04 -15.26 23.73
N HIS A 320 -13.80 -13.97 23.62
CA HIS A 320 -13.04 -13.31 22.54
C HIS A 320 -11.61 -13.86 22.41
N ARG A 321 -11.50 -15.09 21.91
CA ARG A 321 -10.23 -15.73 21.61
C ARG A 321 -9.71 -15.22 20.28
N SER A 322 -8.44 -14.81 20.22
CA SER A 322 -7.78 -14.44 18.97
C SER A 322 -7.86 -15.58 17.95
N VAL A 323 -8.12 -15.24 16.70
CA VAL A 323 -8.28 -16.22 15.62
C VAL A 323 -6.91 -16.74 15.19
N THR A 324 -6.74 -18.06 15.19
CA THR A 324 -5.53 -18.75 14.68
C THR A 324 -5.73 -19.25 13.24
N LYS A 325 -4.65 -19.64 12.56
CA LYS A 325 -4.69 -20.07 11.15
C LYS A 325 -5.61 -21.28 10.90
N ASN A 326 -5.67 -22.23 11.84
CA ASN A 326 -6.48 -23.44 11.76
C ASN A 326 -7.59 -23.46 12.80
N ASP A 327 -8.24 -22.30 13.03
CA ASP A 327 -9.35 -22.19 13.98
C ASP A 327 -10.54 -23.03 13.48
N ASP A 328 -10.95 -24.01 14.27
CA ASP A 328 -12.02 -24.96 14.00
C ASP A 328 -13.43 -24.31 13.94
N ARG A 329 -13.53 -23.11 14.48
CA ARG A 329 -14.76 -22.30 14.39
C ARG A 329 -15.00 -21.72 12.99
N ILE A 330 -13.96 -21.68 12.11
CA ILE A 330 -14.12 -21.13 10.75
C ILE A 330 -14.89 -22.12 9.88
N THR A 331 -16.01 -21.69 9.31
CA THR A 331 -16.83 -22.50 8.40
C THR A 331 -16.11 -22.71 7.07
N ARG A 332 -16.56 -23.66 6.24
CA ARG A 332 -15.96 -23.92 4.90
C ARG A 332 -16.12 -22.69 3.98
N VAL A 333 -17.34 -22.14 3.94
CA VAL A 333 -17.61 -20.87 3.22
C VAL A 333 -16.80 -19.74 3.84
N GLY A 334 -16.74 -19.68 5.19
CA GLY A 334 -15.95 -18.71 5.93
C GLY A 334 -14.48 -18.67 5.53
N ARG A 335 -13.87 -19.84 5.29
CA ARG A 335 -12.47 -19.93 4.85
C ARG A 335 -12.27 -19.29 3.47
N ILE A 336 -13.20 -19.48 2.55
CA ILE A 336 -13.15 -18.90 1.20
C ILE A 336 -13.33 -17.38 1.27
N ILE A 337 -14.39 -16.89 1.94
CA ILE A 337 -14.71 -15.46 1.98
C ILE A 337 -13.64 -14.65 2.71
N ARG A 338 -12.98 -15.22 3.73
CA ARG A 338 -11.85 -14.59 4.43
C ARG A 338 -10.59 -14.51 3.55
N LYS A 339 -10.29 -15.57 2.79
CA LYS A 339 -9.14 -15.59 1.87
C LYS A 339 -9.21 -14.45 0.85
N PHE A 340 -10.41 -14.15 0.34
CA PHE A 340 -10.64 -13.09 -0.64
C PHE A 340 -11.14 -11.77 -0.04
N ARG A 341 -11.21 -11.67 1.29
CA ARG A 341 -11.74 -10.52 2.04
C ARG A 341 -13.19 -10.14 1.66
N ILE A 342 -13.94 -11.08 1.11
CA ILE A 342 -15.36 -10.92 0.79
C ILE A 342 -16.17 -10.68 2.07
N ASP A 343 -15.73 -11.25 3.20
CA ASP A 343 -16.34 -11.06 4.51
C ASP A 343 -16.39 -9.59 4.95
N GLU A 344 -15.54 -8.73 4.43
CA GLU A 344 -15.50 -7.30 4.76
C GLU A 344 -16.38 -6.43 3.82
N LEU A 345 -16.93 -6.95 2.71
CA LEU A 345 -17.78 -6.20 1.79
C LEU A 345 -19.00 -5.52 2.44
N PRO A 346 -19.71 -6.12 3.44
CA PRO A 346 -20.82 -5.45 4.09
C PRO A 346 -20.47 -4.15 4.81
N GLN A 347 -19.18 -3.88 5.08
CA GLN A 347 -18.74 -2.62 5.64
C GLN A 347 -18.98 -1.42 4.70
N LEU A 348 -19.18 -1.65 3.39
CA LEU A 348 -19.64 -0.60 2.47
C LEU A 348 -20.96 0.03 2.91
N VAL A 349 -21.83 -0.74 3.57
CA VAL A 349 -23.06 -0.22 4.20
C VAL A 349 -22.75 0.70 5.38
N ASN A 350 -21.71 0.38 6.19
CA ASN A 350 -21.26 1.28 7.25
C ASN A 350 -20.70 2.60 6.68
N VAL A 351 -20.04 2.56 5.50
CA VAL A 351 -19.59 3.78 4.82
C VAL A 351 -20.79 4.62 4.40
N ILE A 352 -21.82 4.04 3.78
CA ILE A 352 -23.04 4.77 3.41
C ILE A 352 -23.74 5.35 4.63
N LYS A 353 -23.80 4.61 5.76
CA LYS A 353 -24.34 5.10 7.03
C LYS A 353 -23.52 6.18 7.71
N SER A 354 -22.32 6.52 7.17
CA SER A 354 -21.40 7.49 7.76
C SER A 354 -20.70 7.05 9.06
N ASP A 355 -20.78 5.77 9.42
CA ASP A 355 -20.04 5.21 10.55
C ASP A 355 -18.55 5.08 10.21
N MET A 356 -18.27 4.77 8.93
CA MET A 356 -16.93 4.60 8.39
C MET A 356 -16.71 5.49 7.16
N SER A 357 -15.46 5.52 6.71
CA SER A 357 -15.00 6.05 5.43
C SER A 357 -14.39 4.92 4.60
N ILE A 358 -14.21 5.10 3.30
CA ILE A 358 -13.43 4.15 2.47
C ILE A 358 -11.99 4.11 2.97
N VAL A 359 -11.37 5.27 3.19
CA VAL A 359 -9.96 5.35 3.66
C VAL A 359 -9.92 5.99 5.04
N GLY A 360 -9.20 5.36 5.96
CA GLY A 360 -9.00 5.85 7.32
C GLY A 360 -8.28 4.84 8.22
N PRO A 361 -8.05 5.15 9.49
CA PRO A 361 -7.54 4.20 10.46
C PRO A 361 -8.40 2.95 10.57
N ARG A 362 -7.78 1.76 10.67
CA ARG A 362 -8.56 0.52 10.82
C ARG A 362 -9.40 0.55 12.11
N PRO A 363 -10.70 0.22 12.05
CA PRO A 363 -11.54 0.18 13.26
C PRO A 363 -11.07 -0.92 14.22
N GLU A 364 -10.63 -0.53 15.41
CA GLU A 364 -10.20 -1.47 16.45
C GLU A 364 -11.37 -1.82 17.41
N MET A 365 -11.30 -3.01 18.06
CA MET A 365 -12.23 -3.40 19.12
C MET A 365 -12.10 -2.43 20.29
N LEU A 366 -13.20 -2.12 20.97
CA LEU A 366 -13.21 -1.20 22.11
C LEU A 366 -12.24 -1.64 23.21
N GLU A 367 -12.18 -2.93 23.48
CA GLU A 367 -11.28 -3.55 24.46
C GLU A 367 -9.78 -3.34 24.08
N ASN A 368 -9.46 -3.50 22.80
CA ASN A 368 -8.12 -3.26 22.31
C ASN A 368 -7.75 -1.77 22.37
N VAL A 369 -8.68 -0.87 22.05
CA VAL A 369 -8.46 0.57 22.17
C VAL A 369 -8.15 0.94 23.62
N GLU A 370 -8.94 0.41 24.58
CA GLU A 370 -8.71 0.65 25.99
C GLU A 370 -7.35 0.13 26.46
N LYS A 371 -7.03 -1.13 26.09
CA LYS A 371 -5.74 -1.76 26.41
C LYS A 371 -4.58 -0.94 25.85
N TYR A 372 -4.61 -0.65 24.56
CA TYR A 372 -3.51 0.06 23.89
C TYR A 372 -3.37 1.51 24.36
N THR A 373 -4.47 2.18 24.72
CA THR A 373 -4.42 3.54 25.26
C THR A 373 -3.86 3.57 26.69
N LYS A 374 -4.03 2.52 27.47
CA LYS A 374 -3.35 2.39 28.80
C LYS A 374 -1.85 2.25 28.66
N GLU A 375 -1.38 1.49 27.67
CA GLU A 375 0.05 1.27 27.40
C GLU A 375 0.69 2.46 26.63
N LEU A 376 -0.05 3.08 25.72
CA LEU A 376 0.35 4.15 24.81
C LEU A 376 -0.79 5.19 24.72
N PRO A 377 -0.82 6.22 25.57
CA PRO A 377 -1.92 7.20 25.61
C PRO A 377 -2.18 7.89 24.27
N GLU A 378 -1.14 8.08 23.46
CA GLU A 378 -1.22 8.66 22.12
C GLU A 378 -2.02 7.81 21.14
N PHE A 379 -2.27 6.53 21.46
CA PHE A 379 -3.07 5.64 20.60
C PHE A 379 -4.49 6.19 20.35
N ALA A 380 -5.02 6.98 21.27
CA ALA A 380 -6.29 7.69 21.11
C ALA A 380 -6.28 8.71 19.96
N TYR A 381 -5.11 9.25 19.56
CA TYR A 381 -5.02 10.27 18.51
C TYR A 381 -5.47 9.78 17.14
N ARG A 382 -5.43 8.47 16.87
CA ARG A 382 -5.95 7.87 15.65
C ARG A 382 -7.45 8.11 15.44
N GLN A 383 -8.19 8.38 16.52
CA GLN A 383 -9.63 8.66 16.48
C GLN A 383 -9.96 10.09 16.03
N ARG A 384 -8.98 10.88 15.61
CA ARG A 384 -9.17 12.20 14.96
C ARG A 384 -9.72 12.07 13.54
N ALA A 385 -9.72 10.87 12.96
CA ALA A 385 -10.36 10.57 11.69
C ALA A 385 -11.38 9.45 11.84
N LYS A 386 -12.33 9.34 10.88
CA LYS A 386 -13.25 8.21 10.82
C LYS A 386 -12.48 6.93 10.52
N ALA A 387 -12.95 5.83 11.09
CA ALA A 387 -12.46 4.51 10.76
C ALA A 387 -12.63 4.22 9.27
N GLY A 388 -11.63 3.58 8.65
CA GLY A 388 -11.59 3.26 7.22
C GLY A 388 -11.78 1.77 6.93
N LEU A 389 -12.40 1.47 5.77
CA LEU A 389 -12.40 0.13 5.20
C LEU A 389 -10.97 -0.28 4.81
N THR A 390 -10.21 0.66 4.27
CA THR A 390 -8.76 0.55 4.03
C THR A 390 -8.02 1.72 4.66
N GLY A 391 -6.69 1.63 4.76
CA GLY A 391 -5.85 2.70 5.31
C GLY A 391 -4.37 2.37 5.26
N MET A 392 -3.51 3.31 5.67
CA MET A 392 -2.07 3.12 5.60
C MET A 392 -1.60 1.91 6.41
N ALA A 393 -2.11 1.72 7.63
CA ALA A 393 -1.75 0.58 8.45
C ALA A 393 -2.14 -0.77 7.83
N GLN A 394 -3.23 -0.82 7.04
CA GLN A 394 -3.67 -2.05 6.35
C GLN A 394 -2.86 -2.35 5.08
N ILE A 395 -2.30 -1.31 4.44
CA ILE A 395 -1.54 -1.43 3.19
C ILE A 395 -0.05 -1.69 3.45
N TYR A 396 0.53 -1.01 4.43
CA TYR A 396 1.97 -1.07 4.72
C TYR A 396 2.30 -1.89 5.96
N GLY A 397 1.36 -2.06 6.88
CA GLY A 397 1.50 -2.92 8.05
C GLY A 397 1.26 -4.39 7.73
N LYS A 398 1.59 -5.23 8.70
CA LYS A 398 1.30 -6.67 8.73
C LYS A 398 0.34 -6.97 9.89
N TYR A 399 -0.11 -8.23 9.99
CA TYR A 399 -0.97 -8.66 11.07
C TYR A 399 -0.36 -8.41 12.47
N ASN A 400 0.93 -8.72 12.62
CA ASN A 400 1.70 -8.56 13.86
C ASN A 400 2.36 -7.17 14.03
N THR A 401 1.95 -6.16 13.24
CA THR A 401 2.42 -4.78 13.40
C THR A 401 2.08 -4.26 14.80
N SER A 402 3.08 -3.73 15.51
CA SER A 402 2.93 -3.20 16.87
C SER A 402 1.88 -2.09 16.94
N PRO A 403 1.22 -1.88 18.10
CA PRO A 403 0.31 -0.74 18.29
C PRO A 403 0.96 0.60 17.99
N LYS A 404 2.25 0.78 18.35
CA LYS A 404 3.03 1.99 18.04
C LYS A 404 3.19 2.19 16.53
N ASP A 405 3.58 1.16 15.77
CA ASP A 405 3.75 1.26 14.32
C ASP A 405 2.41 1.49 13.61
N LYS A 406 1.31 0.85 14.08
CA LYS A 406 -0.04 1.12 13.57
C LYS A 406 -0.42 2.58 13.78
N LEU A 407 -0.16 3.13 14.97
CA LEU A 407 -0.39 4.53 15.27
C LEU A 407 0.42 5.46 14.35
N ILE A 408 1.69 5.17 14.10
CA ILE A 408 2.55 5.94 13.19
C ILE A 408 1.94 6.00 11.78
N PHE A 409 1.47 4.87 11.23
CA PHE A 409 0.79 4.84 9.93
C PHE A 409 -0.50 5.66 9.94
N ASP A 410 -1.34 5.50 10.98
CA ASP A 410 -2.62 6.20 11.08
C ASP A 410 -2.42 7.71 11.22
N LEU A 411 -1.47 8.17 12.04
CA LEU A 411 -1.16 9.58 12.20
C LEU A 411 -0.51 10.19 10.96
N THR A 412 0.33 9.42 10.25
CA THR A 412 0.87 9.86 8.96
C THR A 412 -0.26 10.12 7.97
N TYR A 413 -1.25 9.23 7.89
CA TYR A 413 -2.43 9.44 7.05
C TYR A 413 -3.22 10.68 7.47
N ILE A 414 -3.52 10.83 8.76
CA ILE A 414 -4.32 11.94 9.30
C ILE A 414 -3.66 13.30 9.02
N ASN A 415 -2.35 13.40 9.25
CA ASN A 415 -1.62 14.64 9.11
C ASN A 415 -1.29 15.01 7.66
N GLN A 416 -1.11 14.00 6.77
CA GLN A 416 -0.81 14.20 5.35
C GLN A 416 -2.04 14.03 4.46
N TYR A 417 -3.24 14.10 5.04
CA TYR A 417 -4.46 13.90 4.29
C TYR A 417 -4.52 14.75 3.03
N SER A 418 -4.84 14.10 1.92
CA SER A 418 -5.21 14.71 0.66
C SER A 418 -6.11 13.75 -0.13
N VAL A 419 -6.94 14.31 -1.01
CA VAL A 419 -7.76 13.50 -1.94
C VAL A 419 -6.89 12.55 -2.77
N TRP A 420 -5.72 13.03 -3.19
CA TRP A 420 -4.76 12.22 -3.92
C TRP A 420 -4.23 11.04 -3.08
N LEU A 421 -4.01 11.24 -1.79
CA LEU A 421 -3.61 10.17 -0.88
C LEU A 421 -4.71 9.12 -0.75
N ASP A 422 -5.98 9.52 -0.63
CA ASP A 422 -7.11 8.59 -0.60
C ASP A 422 -7.18 7.76 -1.89
N ILE A 423 -7.12 8.40 -3.06
CA ILE A 423 -7.09 7.72 -4.36
C ILE A 423 -5.93 6.72 -4.41
N LYS A 424 -4.74 7.14 -4.02
CA LYS A 424 -3.55 6.28 -3.97
C LYS A 424 -3.75 5.06 -3.08
N LEU A 425 -4.34 5.23 -1.89
CA LEU A 425 -4.57 4.14 -0.95
C LEU A 425 -5.66 3.18 -1.44
N ILE A 426 -6.72 3.69 -2.09
CA ILE A 426 -7.76 2.86 -2.70
C ILE A 426 -7.16 1.96 -3.78
N PHE A 427 -6.40 2.51 -4.71
CA PHE A 427 -5.73 1.69 -5.72
C PHE A 427 -4.74 0.70 -5.10
N ARG A 428 -3.95 1.12 -4.11
CA ARG A 428 -3.02 0.21 -3.41
C ARG A 428 -3.70 -0.93 -2.67
N THR A 429 -4.94 -0.75 -2.25
CA THR A 429 -5.72 -1.85 -1.64
C THR A 429 -5.90 -3.01 -2.62
N LEU A 430 -6.10 -2.73 -3.91
CA LEU A 430 -6.17 -3.78 -4.93
C LEU A 430 -4.86 -4.60 -5.01
N LEU A 431 -3.71 -3.93 -4.87
CA LEU A 431 -2.42 -4.62 -4.83
C LEU A 431 -2.32 -5.56 -3.62
N VAL A 432 -2.78 -5.12 -2.44
CA VAL A 432 -2.79 -5.94 -1.21
C VAL A 432 -3.69 -7.16 -1.35
N LEU A 433 -4.84 -7.03 -2.03
CA LEU A 433 -5.74 -8.16 -2.28
C LEU A 433 -5.10 -9.23 -3.19
N LEU A 434 -4.20 -8.82 -4.09
CA LEU A 434 -3.49 -9.72 -5.01
C LEU A 434 -2.18 -10.28 -4.43
N THR A 435 -1.72 -9.77 -3.27
CA THR A 435 -0.49 -10.22 -2.60
C THR A 435 -0.84 -10.96 -1.29
N PRO A 436 -1.06 -12.28 -1.32
CA PRO A 436 -1.49 -13.06 -0.15
C PRO A 436 -0.51 -13.04 1.03
N ASP A 437 0.78 -12.84 0.75
CA ASP A 437 1.87 -12.94 1.72
C ASP A 437 1.82 -11.90 2.85
N GLN A 438 1.07 -10.81 2.71
CA GLN A 438 0.98 -9.79 3.76
C GLN A 438 0.06 -10.17 4.92
N SER A 439 -0.84 -11.15 4.73
CA SER A 439 -1.80 -11.58 5.76
C SER A 439 -1.50 -12.97 6.34
N THR A 440 -0.79 -13.82 5.62
CA THR A 440 -0.57 -15.24 5.96
C THR A 440 0.82 -15.56 6.51
N GLU A 441 1.86 -14.82 6.14
CA GLU A 441 3.22 -15.06 6.63
C GLU A 441 3.35 -14.88 8.17
N ALA A 442 2.52 -14.04 8.77
CA ALA A 442 2.52 -13.84 10.22
C ALA A 442 2.18 -15.10 11.03
N PHE A 443 1.37 -16.00 10.46
CA PHE A 443 1.00 -17.26 11.13
C PHE A 443 2.06 -18.36 10.99
N GLU A 444 2.96 -18.26 10.02
CA GLU A 444 4.03 -19.25 9.80
C GLU A 444 5.26 -18.98 10.66
N GLU A 445 5.56 -17.70 10.95
CA GLU A 445 6.69 -17.31 11.80
C GLU A 445 6.42 -17.66 13.29
N GLU A 446 5.22 -17.43 13.82
CA GLU A 446 4.88 -17.79 15.22
C GLU A 446 4.90 -19.30 15.50
N VAL A 447 4.64 -20.14 14.49
CA VAL A 447 4.69 -21.61 14.64
C VAL A 447 6.11 -22.15 14.64
N ASN A 448 7.06 -21.45 14.00
CA ASN A 448 8.46 -21.84 13.98
C ASN A 448 9.23 -21.35 15.21
N GLU A 449 8.87 -20.20 15.80
CA GLU A 449 9.47 -19.71 17.05
C GLU A 449 9.04 -20.54 18.27
N ASN A 450 7.85 -21.16 18.25
CA ASN A 450 7.39 -22.07 19.31
C ASN A 450 7.88 -23.52 19.16
N LYS A 451 8.74 -23.81 18.15
CA LYS A 451 9.31 -25.15 17.90
C LYS A 451 10.83 -25.20 18.07
N THR A 452 11.47 -24.09 18.42
CA THR A 452 12.86 -24.00 18.85
C THR A 452 12.94 -23.61 20.31
#